data_f5f678c71e1d3cba758e8234be07f3e9
#
_entry.id   f5f678c71e1d3cba758e8234be07f3e9
#
_cell.length_a   1.000
_cell.length_b   1.000
_cell.length_c   1.000
_cell.angle_alpha   90.00
_cell.angle_beta   90.00
_cell.angle_gamma   90.00
#
_symmetry.space_group_name_H-M   'P 1'
#
loop_
_entity.id
_entity.type
_entity.pdbx_description
1 polymer ?
#
loop_
_entity_poly.entity_id
_entity_poly.type
_entity_poly.pdbx_seq_one_letter_code
_entity_poly.pdbx_strand_id
1 'polypeptide(L)'
;MNRRNMFLIVGLCFLAVVLPLKAQRDTYLSVDDALLMAVQNNKNIRMAELEHRMANADFHQTDALFLPQLSTGYQAVVTNNPLNAFGFLLQQERVTAQDFDPAKLNHPGITRNYGASVDVQMPLFNPDMIYARQGAKIQKDVYKHKAQYTVDYIKFEVQKAYTRLQFAYQARAVLRATLSDVEQILRSVQNFYEQGLVQKSDVLNAQVQVNTIESALSKAESSISNASDGLKLLLGMEQVEGGNVFLTDSLVLKEETGIAASFSPMRSDVLAMQRVVDASNAMVKSSVMKFLPKINAFGSYQFNDTKFFGFDNNSYLAGVSLTWTIFSGNRNASKLRSDILRRDKLKLDLEEYKDKSRMEVNKTARDLQDLKQEIRKHQASVEQADEALRIMNNRYKEGLASTTDLLASQAQFSQQKLSLAQAVMSYNVTYYYQELLTSVK
;
A
#
# COMPACT_ATOMS: atom_id res chain seq x y z
N MET A 1 76.14 0.48 25.64
CA MET A 1 76.82 -0.16 24.49
C MET A 1 75.77 -1.04 23.84
N ASN A 2 75.25 -0.82 22.79
CA ASN A 2 75.46 -0.54 21.43
C ASN A 2 74.15 -0.06 20.74
N ARG A 3 74.30 1.04 20.08
CA ARG A 3 73.38 1.52 19.03
C ARG A 3 73.38 0.53 17.87
N ARG A 4 72.20 0.21 17.35
CA ARG A 4 72.08 -0.17 15.94
C ARG A 4 70.65 0.06 15.41
N ASN A 5 70.53 1.17 14.76
CA ASN A 5 69.78 1.42 13.53
C ASN A 5 68.40 0.82 13.35
N MET A 6 67.47 1.60 13.65
CA MET A 6 66.11 1.49 13.22
C MET A 6 65.89 2.40 12.01
N PHE A 7 65.96 1.86 10.84
CA PHE A 7 65.36 2.40 9.62
C PHE A 7 64.17 1.53 9.26
N LEU A 8 63.03 1.85 9.82
CA LEU A 8 61.75 1.33 9.33
C LEU A 8 61.20 2.39 8.36
N ILE A 9 61.35 2.07 7.10
CA ILE A 9 60.71 2.73 5.95
C ILE A 9 59.21 2.62 6.16
N VAL A 10 58.62 3.78 6.48
CA VAL A 10 57.16 3.99 6.40
C VAL A 10 56.81 4.01 4.92
N GLY A 11 56.55 2.86 4.34
CA GLY A 11 55.92 2.70 3.05
C GLY A 11 54.46 3.17 3.18
N LEU A 12 54.25 4.45 2.83
CA LEU A 12 52.90 5.01 2.67
C LEU A 12 52.24 4.36 1.46
N CYS A 13 51.65 3.16 1.68
CA CYS A 13 50.73 2.59 0.73
C CYS A 13 49.49 3.51 0.65
N PHE A 14 49.52 4.43 -0.27
CA PHE A 14 48.34 5.11 -0.81
C PHE A 14 47.51 3.99 -1.49
N LEU A 15 46.69 3.31 -0.70
CA LEU A 15 45.59 2.50 -1.23
C LEU A 15 44.60 3.47 -1.87
N ALA A 16 44.83 3.80 -3.13
CA ALA A 16 43.85 4.44 -3.95
C ALA A 16 42.63 3.48 -3.98
N VAL A 17 41.66 3.72 -3.10
CA VAL A 17 40.33 3.17 -3.20
C VAL A 17 39.78 3.74 -4.49
N VAL A 18 39.99 3.00 -5.58
CA VAL A 18 39.25 3.20 -6.83
C VAL A 18 37.84 2.81 -6.48
N LEU A 19 37.08 3.78 -5.95
CA LEU A 19 35.63 3.69 -5.95
C LEU A 19 35.25 3.50 -7.42
N PRO A 20 34.64 2.40 -7.80
CA PRO A 20 34.10 2.30 -9.14
C PRO A 20 33.10 3.44 -9.27
N LEU A 21 33.45 4.49 -10.00
CA LEU A 21 32.46 5.38 -10.58
C LEU A 21 31.54 4.43 -11.35
N LYS A 22 30.41 4.06 -10.74
CA LYS A 22 29.32 3.41 -11.45
C LYS A 22 28.89 4.41 -12.51
N ALA A 23 29.46 4.25 -13.70
CA ALA A 23 29.00 4.98 -14.86
C ALA A 23 27.50 4.83 -14.89
N GLN A 24 26.80 5.94 -14.95
CA GLN A 24 25.35 6.01 -15.06
C GLN A 24 24.98 5.25 -16.35
N ARG A 25 24.67 3.95 -16.23
CA ARG A 25 24.25 3.11 -17.35
C ARG A 25 22.74 3.23 -17.39
N ASP A 26 22.26 3.97 -18.39
CA ASP A 26 20.85 3.97 -18.72
C ASP A 26 20.42 2.51 -18.94
N THR A 27 19.45 2.07 -18.18
CA THR A 27 18.95 0.70 -18.25
C THR A 27 17.64 0.71 -19.01
N TYR A 28 17.58 -0.03 -20.12
CA TYR A 28 16.33 -0.24 -20.84
C TYR A 28 15.38 -1.06 -19.98
N LEU A 29 14.13 -0.61 -19.88
CA LEU A 29 13.06 -1.25 -19.14
C LEU A 29 11.81 -1.34 -20.02
N SER A 30 11.31 -2.54 -20.26
CA SER A 30 10.00 -2.73 -20.89
C SER A 30 8.86 -2.56 -19.89
N VAL A 31 7.66 -2.28 -20.38
CA VAL A 31 6.48 -2.18 -19.48
C VAL A 31 6.18 -3.51 -18.79
N ASP A 32 6.37 -4.63 -19.49
CA ASP A 32 6.11 -5.97 -18.94
C ASP A 32 7.11 -6.34 -17.86
N ASP A 33 8.40 -6.03 -18.04
CA ASP A 33 9.42 -6.21 -17.01
C ASP A 33 9.13 -5.33 -15.79
N ALA A 34 8.72 -4.08 -16.01
CA ALA A 34 8.32 -3.18 -14.94
C ALA A 34 7.14 -3.73 -14.13
N LEU A 35 6.13 -4.28 -14.78
CA LEU A 35 4.99 -4.93 -14.12
C LEU A 35 5.41 -6.15 -13.31
N LEU A 36 6.27 -7.01 -13.86
CA LEU A 36 6.78 -8.20 -13.15
C LEU A 36 7.59 -7.80 -11.92
N MET A 37 8.52 -6.85 -12.06
CA MET A 37 9.33 -6.35 -10.95
C MET A 37 8.47 -5.72 -9.85
N ALA A 38 7.46 -4.94 -10.21
CA ALA A 38 6.56 -4.33 -9.24
C ALA A 38 5.77 -5.38 -8.46
N VAL A 39 5.21 -6.39 -9.14
CA VAL A 39 4.47 -7.46 -8.46
C VAL A 39 5.35 -8.23 -7.47
N GLN A 40 6.64 -8.42 -7.78
CA GLN A 40 7.56 -9.15 -6.92
C GLN A 40 8.10 -8.32 -5.75
N ASN A 41 8.34 -7.01 -5.94
CA ASN A 41 9.14 -6.22 -5.02
C ASN A 41 8.40 -5.05 -4.37
N ASN A 42 7.21 -4.65 -4.88
CA ASN A 42 6.51 -3.48 -4.38
C ASN A 42 6.12 -3.66 -2.90
N LYS A 43 6.48 -2.66 -2.08
CA LYS A 43 6.24 -2.70 -0.63
C LYS A 43 4.75 -2.69 -0.28
N ASN A 44 3.90 -2.00 -1.06
CA ASN A 44 2.46 -1.96 -0.79
C ASN A 44 1.80 -3.32 -1.04
N ILE A 45 2.24 -4.05 -2.07
CA ILE A 45 1.77 -5.43 -2.33
C ILE A 45 2.19 -6.33 -1.17
N ARG A 46 3.45 -6.25 -0.74
CA ARG A 46 3.93 -7.02 0.42
C ARG A 46 3.18 -6.69 1.71
N MET A 47 2.89 -5.41 1.96
CA MET A 47 2.07 -4.99 3.12
C MET A 47 0.67 -5.59 3.05
N ALA A 48 0.00 -5.54 1.89
CA ALA A 48 -1.33 -6.12 1.71
C ALA A 48 -1.33 -7.65 1.89
N GLU A 49 -0.28 -8.35 1.46
CA GLU A 49 -0.11 -9.78 1.73
C GLU A 49 0.10 -10.08 3.22
N LEU A 50 0.87 -9.25 3.92
CA LEU A 50 1.05 -9.38 5.37
C LEU A 50 -0.27 -9.14 6.11
N GLU A 51 -1.08 -8.16 5.71
CA GLU A 51 -2.41 -7.94 6.28
C GLU A 51 -3.32 -9.16 6.08
N HIS A 52 -3.27 -9.80 4.90
CA HIS A 52 -4.00 -11.06 4.69
C HIS A 52 -3.49 -12.18 5.59
N ARG A 53 -2.16 -12.31 5.78
CA ARG A 53 -1.57 -13.30 6.70
C ARG A 53 -1.93 -13.01 8.16
N MET A 54 -1.95 -11.74 8.56
CA MET A 54 -2.40 -11.32 9.90
C MET A 54 -3.86 -11.72 10.13
N ALA A 55 -4.77 -11.41 9.19
CA ALA A 55 -6.16 -11.82 9.28
C ALA A 55 -6.35 -13.35 9.30
N ASN A 56 -5.47 -14.10 8.64
CA ASN A 56 -5.45 -15.56 8.74
C ASN A 56 -5.00 -16.04 10.14
N ALA A 57 -3.99 -15.40 10.74
CA ALA A 57 -3.55 -15.70 12.10
C ALA A 57 -4.65 -15.35 13.13
N ASP A 58 -5.32 -14.20 12.97
CA ASP A 58 -6.46 -13.81 13.79
C ASP A 58 -7.62 -14.81 13.70
N PHE A 59 -7.87 -15.36 12.49
CA PHE A 59 -8.83 -16.45 12.35
C PHE A 59 -8.39 -17.68 13.15
N HIS A 60 -7.11 -18.07 13.11
CA HIS A 60 -6.61 -19.21 13.88
C HIS A 60 -6.60 -18.98 15.39
N GLN A 61 -6.51 -17.73 15.89
CA GLN A 61 -6.73 -17.47 17.32
C GLN A 61 -8.12 -17.94 17.80
N THR A 62 -9.10 -17.98 16.91
CA THR A 62 -10.43 -18.47 17.24
C THR A 62 -10.50 -20.00 17.41
N ASP A 63 -9.43 -20.75 17.12
CA ASP A 63 -9.34 -22.20 17.37
C ASP A 63 -9.40 -22.50 18.86
N ALA A 64 -8.98 -21.55 19.72
CA ALA A 64 -9.14 -21.62 21.17
C ALA A 64 -10.59 -21.86 21.62
N LEU A 65 -11.57 -21.63 20.73
CA LEU A 65 -12.99 -21.94 20.98
C LEU A 65 -13.27 -23.44 21.09
N PHE A 66 -12.45 -24.28 20.46
CA PHE A 66 -12.64 -25.73 20.39
C PHE A 66 -11.54 -26.51 21.12
N LEU A 67 -10.51 -25.82 21.59
CA LEU A 67 -9.35 -26.41 22.22
C LEU A 67 -9.35 -26.13 23.74
N PRO A 68 -8.90 -27.09 24.57
CA PRO A 68 -8.69 -26.83 25.98
C PRO A 68 -7.59 -25.78 26.17
N GLN A 69 -7.83 -24.88 27.10
CA GLN A 69 -6.85 -23.91 27.57
C GLN A 69 -6.23 -24.46 28.84
N LEU A 70 -4.90 -24.56 28.86
CA LEU A 70 -4.14 -25.06 30.00
C LEU A 70 -3.36 -23.88 30.61
N SER A 71 -3.51 -23.68 31.92
CA SER A 71 -2.75 -22.70 32.67
C SER A 71 -2.14 -23.38 33.91
N THR A 72 -1.02 -22.85 34.38
CA THR A 72 -0.40 -23.25 35.64
C THR A 72 -0.13 -22.02 36.47
N GLY A 73 -0.32 -22.16 37.77
CA GLY A 73 -0.07 -21.10 38.73
C GLY A 73 0.70 -21.62 39.93
N TYR A 74 1.49 -20.77 40.54
CA TYR A 74 2.11 -21.01 41.83
C TYR A 74 1.85 -19.82 42.73
N GLN A 75 1.36 -20.09 43.98
CA GLN A 75 1.05 -19.04 44.92
C GLN A 75 1.68 -19.35 46.29
N ALA A 76 2.20 -18.33 46.94
CA ALA A 76 2.63 -18.37 48.33
C ALA A 76 1.68 -17.48 49.14
N VAL A 77 0.97 -18.06 50.06
CA VAL A 77 -0.04 -17.37 50.87
C VAL A 77 0.32 -17.45 52.35
N VAL A 78 0.18 -16.35 53.05
CA VAL A 78 0.31 -16.27 54.51
C VAL A 78 -0.97 -15.64 55.05
N THR A 79 -1.58 -16.27 56.06
CA THR A 79 -2.84 -15.79 56.60
C THR A 79 -2.95 -16.10 58.09
N ASN A 80 -3.69 -15.28 58.82
CA ASN A 80 -4.21 -15.54 60.15
C ASN A 80 -5.75 -15.50 60.17
N ASN A 81 -6.40 -15.46 58.99
CA ASN A 81 -7.84 -15.58 58.88
C ASN A 81 -8.26 -17.00 59.26
N PRO A 82 -9.19 -17.17 60.22
CA PRO A 82 -9.58 -18.48 60.76
C PRO A 82 -10.01 -19.49 59.67
N LEU A 83 -10.88 -19.07 58.76
CA LEU A 83 -11.39 -19.96 57.71
C LEU A 83 -10.28 -20.39 56.74
N ASN A 84 -9.45 -19.45 56.28
CA ASN A 84 -8.38 -19.75 55.34
C ASN A 84 -7.28 -20.58 56.03
N ALA A 85 -6.91 -20.26 57.28
CA ALA A 85 -5.91 -21.00 58.03
C ALA A 85 -6.30 -22.48 58.20
N PHE A 86 -7.53 -22.73 58.64
CA PHE A 86 -8.04 -24.09 58.78
C PHE A 86 -8.21 -24.80 57.42
N GLY A 87 -8.66 -24.06 56.41
CA GLY A 87 -8.74 -24.58 55.02
C GLY A 87 -7.37 -25.01 54.48
N PHE A 88 -6.30 -24.25 54.76
CA PHE A 88 -4.95 -24.64 54.35
C PHE A 88 -4.43 -25.87 55.10
N LEU A 89 -4.77 -26.01 56.40
CA LEU A 89 -4.43 -27.22 57.13
C LEU A 89 -5.08 -28.47 56.51
N LEU A 90 -6.35 -28.35 56.10
CA LEU A 90 -7.07 -29.43 55.38
C LEU A 90 -6.43 -29.74 54.03
N GLN A 91 -6.12 -28.71 53.22
CA GLN A 91 -5.48 -28.86 51.90
C GLN A 91 -4.07 -29.47 52.03
N GLN A 92 -3.39 -29.24 53.14
CA GLN A 92 -2.06 -29.79 53.44
C GLN A 92 -2.12 -31.14 54.16
N GLU A 93 -3.33 -31.73 54.37
CA GLU A 93 -3.58 -32.99 55.09
C GLU A 93 -2.94 -33.03 56.49
N ARG A 94 -2.91 -31.89 57.20
CA ARG A 94 -2.23 -31.73 58.51
C ARG A 94 -3.16 -31.56 59.70
N VAL A 95 -4.45 -31.64 59.51
CA VAL A 95 -5.44 -31.46 60.56
C VAL A 95 -5.33 -32.60 61.57
N THR A 96 -5.24 -32.22 62.86
CA THR A 96 -5.23 -33.10 63.98
C THR A 96 -6.46 -32.84 64.89
N ALA A 97 -6.74 -33.70 65.86
CA ALA A 97 -7.82 -33.49 66.81
C ALA A 97 -7.69 -32.21 67.63
N GLN A 98 -6.46 -31.72 67.85
CA GLN A 98 -6.19 -30.46 68.59
C GLN A 98 -6.54 -29.20 67.75
N ASP A 99 -6.68 -29.29 66.45
CA ASP A 99 -7.01 -28.17 65.57
C ASP A 99 -8.52 -27.87 65.58
N PHE A 100 -9.32 -28.71 66.22
CA PHE A 100 -10.75 -28.49 66.47
C PHE A 100 -11.02 -27.74 67.78
N ASP A 101 -9.97 -27.33 68.54
CA ASP A 101 -10.14 -26.47 69.72
C ASP A 101 -10.73 -25.11 69.32
N PRO A 102 -11.86 -24.68 69.85
CA PRO A 102 -12.47 -23.38 69.52
C PRO A 102 -11.53 -22.19 69.67
N ALA A 103 -10.61 -22.24 70.65
CA ALA A 103 -9.62 -21.16 70.88
C ALA A 103 -8.65 -21.06 69.68
N LYS A 104 -8.18 -22.18 69.14
CA LYS A 104 -7.31 -22.25 67.96
C LYS A 104 -8.04 -21.93 66.66
N LEU A 105 -9.29 -22.41 66.54
CA LEU A 105 -10.12 -22.10 65.36
C LEU A 105 -10.42 -20.62 65.25
N ASN A 106 -10.71 -19.93 66.35
CA ASN A 106 -11.02 -18.51 66.35
C ASN A 106 -9.80 -17.60 66.28
N HIS A 107 -8.65 -18.07 66.77
CA HIS A 107 -7.39 -17.33 66.83
C HIS A 107 -6.22 -18.16 66.27
N PRO A 108 -6.24 -18.52 65.00
CA PRO A 108 -5.16 -19.31 64.43
C PRO A 108 -3.86 -18.51 64.38
N GLY A 109 -2.76 -19.18 64.59
CA GLY A 109 -1.45 -18.60 64.33
C GLY A 109 -1.24 -18.32 62.81
N ILE A 110 -0.08 -17.73 62.50
CA ILE A 110 0.29 -17.48 61.09
C ILE A 110 0.40 -18.81 60.36
N THR A 111 -0.51 -19.05 59.43
CA THR A 111 -0.53 -20.21 58.54
C THR A 111 0.01 -19.87 57.16
N ARG A 112 0.90 -20.70 56.64
CA ARG A 112 1.50 -20.56 55.31
C ARG A 112 1.02 -21.68 54.43
N ASN A 113 0.72 -21.33 53.17
CA ASN A 113 0.41 -22.30 52.13
C ASN A 113 1.18 -21.97 50.87
N TYR A 114 1.85 -22.96 50.33
CA TYR A 114 2.51 -22.89 49.05
C TYR A 114 1.73 -23.82 48.11
N GLY A 115 1.00 -23.20 47.14
CA GLY A 115 0.11 -23.94 46.27
C GLY A 115 0.58 -23.84 44.83
N ALA A 116 0.62 -24.99 44.13
CA ALA A 116 0.74 -25.05 42.69
C ALA A 116 -0.57 -25.58 42.09
N SER A 117 -0.99 -25.02 40.97
CA SER A 117 -2.17 -25.54 40.25
C SER A 117 -1.88 -25.73 38.75
N VAL A 118 -2.59 -26.69 38.17
CA VAL A 118 -2.74 -26.86 36.75
C VAL A 118 -4.23 -26.82 36.46
N ASP A 119 -4.63 -25.80 35.72
CA ASP A 119 -6.03 -25.52 35.42
C ASP A 119 -6.31 -25.77 33.94
N VAL A 120 -7.39 -26.45 33.63
CA VAL A 120 -7.88 -26.73 32.28
C VAL A 120 -9.26 -26.10 32.13
N GLN A 121 -9.44 -25.31 31.09
CA GLN A 121 -10.77 -24.80 30.72
C GLN A 121 -11.05 -25.16 29.26
N MET A 122 -12.24 -25.67 28.96
CA MET A 122 -12.66 -26.04 27.64
C MET A 122 -14.07 -25.55 27.35
N PRO A 123 -14.26 -24.67 26.37
CA PRO A 123 -15.59 -24.33 25.89
C PRO A 123 -16.25 -25.55 25.24
N LEU A 124 -17.44 -25.92 25.73
CA LEU A 124 -18.23 -27.04 25.14
C LEU A 124 -19.30 -26.52 24.19
N PHE A 125 -20.00 -25.44 24.60
CA PHE A 125 -21.07 -24.84 23.79
C PHE A 125 -21.10 -23.31 24.04
N ASN A 126 -20.56 -22.56 23.07
CA ASN A 126 -20.55 -21.11 23.08
C ASN A 126 -21.00 -20.61 21.70
N PRO A 127 -22.31 -20.56 21.43
CA PRO A 127 -22.84 -20.32 20.10
C PRO A 127 -22.53 -18.93 19.54
N ASP A 128 -22.39 -17.92 20.40
CA ASP A 128 -21.95 -16.57 19.99
C ASP A 128 -20.53 -16.56 19.41
N MET A 129 -19.63 -17.37 19.94
CA MET A 129 -18.25 -17.48 19.49
C MET A 129 -18.15 -18.26 18.16
N ILE A 130 -19.05 -19.21 17.89
CA ILE A 130 -19.11 -19.92 16.60
C ILE A 130 -19.36 -18.92 15.46
N TYR A 131 -20.33 -18.01 15.64
CA TYR A 131 -20.60 -16.98 14.64
C TYR A 131 -19.54 -15.89 14.60
N ALA A 132 -18.90 -15.56 15.73
CA ALA A 132 -17.74 -14.68 15.75
C ALA A 132 -16.58 -15.27 14.92
N ARG A 133 -16.32 -16.59 15.06
CA ARG A 133 -15.35 -17.31 14.23
C ARG A 133 -15.70 -17.27 12.74
N GLN A 134 -16.98 -17.46 12.42
CA GLN A 134 -17.45 -17.33 11.02
C GLN A 134 -17.16 -15.91 10.50
N GLY A 135 -17.39 -14.88 11.31
CA GLY A 135 -17.04 -13.50 10.99
C GLY A 135 -15.54 -13.32 10.74
N ALA A 136 -14.68 -13.88 11.58
CA ALA A 136 -13.23 -13.86 11.41
C ALA A 136 -12.77 -14.58 10.14
N LYS A 137 -13.40 -15.71 9.79
CA LYS A 137 -13.14 -16.41 8.52
C LYS A 137 -13.46 -15.54 7.32
N ILE A 138 -14.61 -14.86 7.33
CA ILE A 138 -15.01 -13.95 6.25
C ILE A 138 -14.08 -12.73 6.20
N GLN A 139 -13.65 -12.23 7.37
CA GLN A 139 -12.69 -11.13 7.45
C GLN A 139 -11.35 -11.46 6.78
N LYS A 140 -10.86 -12.71 6.88
CA LYS A 140 -9.71 -13.18 6.12
C LYS A 140 -9.94 -13.05 4.61
N ASP A 141 -11.14 -13.38 4.12
CA ASP A 141 -11.48 -13.25 2.70
C ASP A 141 -11.56 -11.78 2.26
N VAL A 142 -11.97 -10.85 3.16
CA VAL A 142 -11.89 -9.40 2.90
C VAL A 142 -10.45 -9.01 2.56
N TYR A 143 -9.48 -9.39 3.40
CA TYR A 143 -8.08 -9.03 3.18
C TYR A 143 -7.47 -9.73 1.97
N LYS A 144 -7.91 -10.96 1.65
CA LYS A 144 -7.54 -11.63 0.40
C LYS A 144 -7.92 -10.79 -0.83
N HIS A 145 -9.17 -10.32 -0.89
CA HIS A 145 -9.64 -9.49 -2.00
C HIS A 145 -8.99 -8.11 -2.01
N LYS A 146 -8.73 -7.51 -0.85
CA LYS A 146 -7.97 -6.25 -0.75
C LYS A 146 -6.55 -6.42 -1.30
N ALA A 147 -5.85 -7.50 -0.95
CA ALA A 147 -4.51 -7.77 -1.45
C ALA A 147 -4.51 -7.91 -2.98
N GLN A 148 -5.50 -8.63 -3.53
CA GLN A 148 -5.65 -8.74 -4.98
C GLN A 148 -5.90 -7.39 -5.66
N TYR A 149 -6.79 -6.57 -5.11
CA TYR A 149 -7.02 -5.21 -5.63
C TYR A 149 -5.76 -4.34 -5.56
N THR A 150 -4.97 -4.47 -4.48
CA THR A 150 -3.70 -3.75 -4.36
C THR A 150 -2.74 -4.13 -5.50
N VAL A 151 -2.66 -5.40 -5.87
CA VAL A 151 -1.86 -5.84 -7.03
C VAL A 151 -2.34 -5.17 -8.31
N ASP A 152 -3.65 -5.19 -8.57
CA ASP A 152 -4.24 -4.63 -9.80
C ASP A 152 -4.04 -3.09 -9.85
N TYR A 153 -4.20 -2.41 -8.71
CA TYR A 153 -3.97 -0.98 -8.59
C TYR A 153 -2.50 -0.59 -8.78
N ILE A 154 -1.55 -1.35 -8.21
CA ILE A 154 -0.12 -1.10 -8.41
C ILE A 154 0.29 -1.33 -9.86
N LYS A 155 -0.27 -2.33 -10.54
CA LYS A 155 -0.06 -2.51 -11.99
C LYS A 155 -0.49 -1.27 -12.78
N PHE A 156 -1.66 -0.73 -12.49
CA PHE A 156 -2.11 0.53 -13.10
C PHE A 156 -1.15 1.69 -12.81
N GLU A 157 -0.72 1.87 -11.55
CA GLU A 157 0.21 2.95 -11.19
C GLU A 157 1.57 2.81 -11.91
N VAL A 158 2.06 1.59 -12.12
CA VAL A 158 3.27 1.32 -12.90
C VAL A 158 3.07 1.69 -14.37
N GLN A 159 1.97 1.27 -15.00
CA GLN A 159 1.64 1.62 -16.39
C GLN A 159 1.53 3.14 -16.57
N LYS A 160 0.89 3.82 -15.64
CA LYS A 160 0.75 5.28 -15.61
C LYS A 160 2.10 5.98 -15.46
N ALA A 161 2.95 5.53 -14.54
CA ALA A 161 4.29 6.09 -14.33
C ALA A 161 5.20 5.85 -15.54
N TYR A 162 5.14 4.66 -16.12
CA TYR A 162 5.87 4.31 -17.34
C TYR A 162 5.46 5.18 -18.54
N THR A 163 4.16 5.36 -18.74
CA THR A 163 3.63 6.24 -19.81
C THR A 163 4.05 7.70 -19.61
N ARG A 164 4.11 8.19 -18.38
CA ARG A 164 4.64 9.53 -18.08
C ARG A 164 6.12 9.65 -18.39
N LEU A 165 6.91 8.61 -18.15
CA LEU A 165 8.32 8.60 -18.52
C LEU A 165 8.49 8.60 -20.04
N GLN A 166 7.71 7.82 -20.78
CA GLN A 166 7.66 7.86 -22.25
C GLN A 166 7.35 9.27 -22.79
N PHE A 167 6.35 9.93 -22.19
CA PHE A 167 6.01 11.31 -22.53
C PHE A 167 7.16 12.27 -22.27
N ALA A 168 7.87 12.15 -21.14
CA ALA A 168 9.00 13.01 -20.81
C ALA A 168 10.15 12.87 -21.85
N TYR A 169 10.41 11.65 -22.32
CA TYR A 169 11.36 11.41 -23.42
C TYR A 169 10.89 12.04 -24.74
N GLN A 170 9.61 11.90 -25.07
CA GLN A 170 9.04 12.49 -26.28
C GLN A 170 9.11 14.03 -26.24
N ALA A 171 8.80 14.64 -25.08
CA ALA A 171 8.90 16.08 -24.88
C ALA A 171 10.34 16.57 -25.03
N ARG A 172 11.31 15.86 -24.44
CA ARG A 172 12.74 16.17 -24.62
C ARG A 172 13.15 16.11 -26.10
N ALA A 173 12.70 15.08 -26.84
CA ALA A 173 13.02 14.94 -28.25
C ALA A 173 12.48 16.11 -29.09
N VAL A 174 11.21 16.51 -28.85
CA VAL A 174 10.61 17.67 -29.51
C VAL A 174 11.38 18.95 -29.17
N LEU A 175 11.69 19.19 -27.91
CA LEU A 175 12.41 20.41 -27.47
C LEU A 175 13.84 20.48 -28.01
N ARG A 176 14.56 19.35 -28.11
CA ARG A 176 15.89 19.30 -28.73
C ARG A 176 15.85 19.66 -30.21
N ALA A 177 14.88 19.11 -30.95
CA ALA A 177 14.68 19.48 -32.35
C ALA A 177 14.35 20.98 -32.48
N THR A 178 13.42 21.47 -31.68
CA THR A 178 13.06 22.90 -31.63
C THR A 178 14.23 23.80 -31.31
N LEU A 179 15.09 23.41 -30.34
CA LEU A 179 16.31 24.18 -30.00
C LEU A 179 17.23 24.32 -31.22
N SER A 180 17.50 23.19 -31.90
CA SER A 180 18.31 23.20 -33.13
C SER A 180 17.75 24.14 -34.21
N ASP A 181 16.40 24.10 -34.41
CA ASP A 181 15.72 24.96 -35.38
C ASP A 181 15.85 26.45 -35.01
N VAL A 182 15.57 26.79 -33.76
CA VAL A 182 15.63 28.19 -33.28
C VAL A 182 17.07 28.72 -33.27
N GLU A 183 18.07 27.89 -32.98
CA GLU A 183 19.49 28.27 -33.14
C GLU A 183 19.88 28.57 -34.60
N GLN A 184 19.32 27.80 -35.54
CA GLN A 184 19.50 28.07 -36.96
C GLN A 184 18.86 29.40 -37.37
N ILE A 185 17.66 29.69 -36.88
CA ILE A 185 16.99 30.98 -37.09
C ILE A 185 17.83 32.08 -36.51
N LEU A 186 18.34 31.96 -35.26
CA LEU A 186 19.21 32.96 -34.64
C LEU A 186 20.46 33.27 -35.50
N ARG A 187 21.14 32.22 -35.99
CA ARG A 187 22.29 32.40 -36.90
C ARG A 187 21.91 33.15 -38.18
N SER A 188 20.77 32.84 -38.77
CA SER A 188 20.27 33.53 -39.97
C SER A 188 19.96 35.02 -39.67
N VAL A 189 19.32 35.30 -38.54
CA VAL A 189 19.01 36.68 -38.09
C VAL A 189 20.25 37.45 -37.78
N GLN A 190 21.29 36.85 -37.18
CA GLN A 190 22.59 37.49 -36.96
C GLN A 190 23.27 37.88 -38.28
N ASN A 191 23.30 36.98 -39.24
CA ASN A 191 23.86 37.25 -40.57
C ASN A 191 23.11 38.42 -41.28
N PHE A 192 21.79 38.47 -41.21
CA PHE A 192 21.02 39.59 -41.77
C PHE A 192 21.21 40.88 -41.05
N TYR A 193 21.43 40.85 -39.73
CA TYR A 193 21.78 42.05 -38.93
C TYR A 193 23.15 42.62 -39.35
N GLU A 194 24.14 41.76 -39.53
CA GLU A 194 25.49 42.18 -40.02
C GLU A 194 25.45 42.83 -41.40
N GLN A 195 24.45 42.41 -42.25
CA GLN A 195 24.20 43.01 -43.54
C GLN A 195 23.32 44.27 -43.48
N GLY A 196 22.83 44.66 -42.28
CA GLY A 196 21.93 45.78 -42.10
C GLY A 196 20.49 45.57 -42.54
N LEU A 197 20.08 44.30 -42.76
CA LEU A 197 18.76 43.95 -43.29
C LEU A 197 17.67 43.81 -42.19
N VAL A 198 18.08 43.57 -40.94
CA VAL A 198 17.18 43.45 -39.79
C VAL A 198 17.68 44.27 -38.61
N GLN A 199 16.84 44.55 -37.63
CA GLN A 199 17.17 45.35 -36.44
C GLN A 199 17.85 44.50 -35.37
N LYS A 200 18.59 45.13 -34.44
CA LYS A 200 19.17 44.49 -33.27
C LYS A 200 18.10 43.84 -32.38
N SER A 201 16.89 44.41 -32.33
CA SER A 201 15.71 43.83 -31.64
C SER A 201 15.38 42.43 -32.14
N ASP A 202 15.52 42.15 -33.46
CA ASP A 202 15.25 40.86 -34.03
C ASP A 202 16.23 39.77 -33.55
N VAL A 203 17.52 40.15 -33.46
CA VAL A 203 18.56 39.27 -32.87
C VAL A 203 18.24 38.97 -31.41
N LEU A 204 17.89 40.00 -30.62
CA LEU A 204 17.56 39.82 -29.21
C LEU A 204 16.32 38.96 -29.00
N ASN A 205 15.28 39.12 -29.82
CA ASN A 205 14.08 38.31 -29.78
C ASN A 205 14.41 36.84 -30.10
N ALA A 206 15.21 36.56 -31.11
CA ALA A 206 15.66 35.20 -31.40
C ALA A 206 16.49 34.59 -30.26
N GLN A 207 17.37 35.37 -29.61
CA GLN A 207 18.13 34.92 -28.44
C GLN A 207 17.24 34.62 -27.25
N VAL A 208 16.19 35.42 -26.98
CA VAL A 208 15.20 35.16 -25.92
C VAL A 208 14.51 33.83 -26.19
N GLN A 209 14.17 33.53 -27.46
CA GLN A 209 13.52 32.27 -27.80
C GLN A 209 14.44 31.05 -27.57
N VAL A 210 15.74 31.15 -27.95
CA VAL A 210 16.73 30.11 -27.62
C VAL A 210 16.77 29.84 -26.12
N ASN A 211 16.96 30.91 -25.29
CA ASN A 211 17.02 30.78 -23.83
C ASN A 211 15.73 30.16 -23.26
N THR A 212 14.58 30.47 -23.86
CA THR A 212 13.28 29.89 -23.46
C THR A 212 13.21 28.37 -23.70
N ILE A 213 13.66 27.92 -24.89
CA ILE A 213 13.69 26.50 -25.24
C ILE A 213 14.75 25.74 -24.43
N GLU A 214 15.93 26.32 -24.19
CA GLU A 214 16.94 25.72 -23.30
C GLU A 214 16.40 25.49 -21.90
N SER A 215 15.70 26.48 -21.34
CA SER A 215 15.06 26.36 -20.04
C SER A 215 13.98 25.24 -20.03
N ALA A 216 13.17 25.15 -21.09
CA ALA A 216 12.18 24.11 -21.23
C ALA A 216 12.82 22.71 -21.35
N LEU A 217 13.92 22.61 -22.10
CA LEU A 217 14.70 21.38 -22.26
C LEU A 217 15.28 20.89 -20.92
N SER A 218 15.87 21.78 -20.13
CA SER A 218 16.37 21.47 -18.79
C SER A 218 15.26 20.94 -17.87
N LYS A 219 14.05 21.53 -17.93
CA LYS A 219 12.90 21.05 -17.19
C LYS A 219 12.45 19.65 -17.68
N ALA A 220 12.50 19.37 -18.99
CA ALA A 220 12.16 18.07 -19.52
C ALA A 220 13.16 16.98 -19.06
N GLU A 221 14.45 17.31 -19.00
CA GLU A 221 15.49 16.41 -18.50
C GLU A 221 15.29 16.10 -16.99
N SER A 222 14.98 17.12 -16.19
CA SER A 222 14.60 16.92 -14.78
C SER A 222 13.34 16.06 -14.64
N SER A 223 12.36 16.23 -15.55
CA SER A 223 11.13 15.42 -15.56
C SER A 223 11.40 13.95 -15.85
N ILE A 224 12.37 13.62 -16.72
CA ILE A 224 12.81 12.24 -16.97
C ILE A 224 13.37 11.61 -15.69
N SER A 225 14.27 12.33 -14.99
CA SER A 225 14.86 11.87 -13.74
C SER A 225 13.78 11.63 -12.68
N ASN A 226 12.89 12.61 -12.47
CA ASN A 226 11.78 12.50 -11.50
C ASN A 226 10.82 11.34 -11.83
N ALA A 227 10.49 11.15 -13.11
CA ALA A 227 9.62 10.05 -13.53
C ALA A 227 10.30 8.69 -13.33
N SER A 228 11.62 8.59 -13.61
CA SER A 228 12.40 7.38 -13.34
C SER A 228 12.47 7.07 -11.84
N ASP A 229 12.66 8.06 -10.99
CA ASP A 229 12.69 7.85 -9.54
C ASP A 229 11.32 7.44 -8.99
N GLY A 230 10.24 8.04 -9.50
CA GLY A 230 8.88 7.60 -9.20
C GLY A 230 8.61 6.15 -9.62
N LEU A 231 9.12 5.74 -10.79
CA LEU A 231 9.01 4.37 -11.27
C LEU A 231 9.84 3.41 -10.39
N LYS A 232 11.10 3.74 -10.04
CA LYS A 232 11.92 2.93 -9.11
C LYS A 232 11.20 2.67 -7.79
N LEU A 233 10.53 3.69 -7.25
CA LEU A 233 9.75 3.53 -6.01
C LEU A 233 8.64 2.49 -6.17
N LEU A 234 7.91 2.51 -7.29
CA LEU A 234 6.85 1.54 -7.59
C LEU A 234 7.41 0.14 -7.81
N LEU A 235 8.60 0.03 -8.39
CA LEU A 235 9.31 -1.24 -8.60
C LEU A 235 9.93 -1.81 -7.30
N GLY A 236 9.85 -1.08 -6.19
CA GLY A 236 10.46 -1.48 -4.92
C GLY A 236 11.98 -1.43 -4.91
N MET A 237 12.58 -0.68 -5.83
CA MET A 237 14.04 -0.49 -5.91
C MET A 237 14.52 0.52 -4.88
N GLU A 238 15.77 0.39 -4.46
CA GLU A 238 16.41 1.34 -3.57
C GLU A 238 16.65 2.68 -4.30
N GLN A 239 16.34 3.80 -3.62
CA GLN A 239 16.63 5.12 -4.13
C GLN A 239 18.11 5.46 -3.88
N VAL A 240 18.89 5.54 -4.95
CA VAL A 240 20.31 5.91 -4.88
C VAL A 240 20.46 7.27 -5.52
N GLU A 241 21.11 8.21 -4.81
CA GLU A 241 21.43 9.53 -5.36
C GLU A 241 22.28 9.40 -6.63
N GLY A 242 21.89 10.11 -7.70
CA GLY A 242 22.56 10.00 -8.99
C GLY A 242 22.34 8.67 -9.71
N GLY A 243 21.31 7.92 -9.34
CA GLY A 243 20.99 6.61 -9.92
C GLY A 243 20.62 6.69 -11.41
N ASN A 244 20.77 5.55 -12.08
CA ASN A 244 20.48 5.38 -13.52
C ASN A 244 19.04 5.78 -13.86
N VAL A 245 18.87 6.38 -15.03
CA VAL A 245 17.56 6.69 -15.62
C VAL A 245 17.12 5.48 -16.42
N PHE A 246 15.81 5.17 -16.42
CA PHE A 246 15.28 4.12 -17.28
C PHE A 246 15.09 4.65 -18.70
N LEU A 247 15.57 3.89 -19.68
CA LEU A 247 15.19 4.05 -21.08
C LEU A 247 13.91 3.24 -21.33
N THR A 248 12.98 3.82 -22.06
CA THR A 248 11.69 3.21 -22.38
C THR A 248 11.47 3.10 -23.89
N ASP A 249 10.49 2.31 -24.29
CA ASP A 249 9.94 2.35 -25.64
C ASP A 249 9.37 3.73 -25.96
N SER A 250 9.20 4.01 -27.26
CA SER A 250 8.54 5.24 -27.73
C SER A 250 7.09 5.32 -27.23
N LEU A 251 6.61 6.54 -27.00
CA LEU A 251 5.20 6.78 -26.68
C LEU A 251 4.35 6.52 -27.95
N VAL A 252 3.59 5.43 -27.92
CA VAL A 252 2.69 5.02 -28.99
C VAL A 252 1.27 4.99 -28.45
N LEU A 253 0.29 5.38 -29.28
CA LEU A 253 -1.12 5.27 -28.96
C LEU A 253 -1.50 3.79 -28.74
N LYS A 254 -2.10 3.49 -27.58
CA LYS A 254 -2.56 2.15 -27.28
C LYS A 254 -3.76 1.80 -28.16
N GLU A 255 -3.70 0.62 -28.79
CA GLU A 255 -4.82 0.13 -29.58
C GLU A 255 -5.97 -0.31 -28.67
N GLU A 256 -7.19 -0.02 -29.11
CA GLU A 256 -8.42 -0.36 -28.38
C GLU A 256 -8.73 -1.84 -28.58
N THR A 257 -8.22 -2.68 -27.70
CA THR A 257 -8.53 -4.12 -27.67
C THR A 257 -9.61 -4.38 -26.63
N GLY A 258 -10.88 -4.41 -27.06
CA GLY A 258 -11.97 -5.10 -26.36
C GLY A 258 -12.19 -4.80 -24.85
N ILE A 259 -11.90 -3.59 -24.38
CA ILE A 259 -12.19 -3.24 -22.99
C ILE A 259 -13.70 -3.31 -22.77
N ALA A 260 -14.12 -4.05 -21.75
CA ALA A 260 -15.51 -4.07 -21.32
C ALA A 260 -15.96 -2.66 -20.94
N ALA A 261 -17.03 -2.16 -21.59
CA ALA A 261 -17.58 -0.85 -21.32
C ALA A 261 -18.48 -0.82 -20.07
N SER A 262 -18.56 -1.92 -19.31
CA SER A 262 -19.51 -2.07 -18.20
C SER A 262 -18.81 -2.37 -16.88
N PHE A 263 -19.37 -1.82 -15.81
CA PHE A 263 -18.97 -2.12 -14.43
C PHE A 263 -19.07 -3.62 -14.13
N SER A 264 -18.01 -4.19 -13.54
CA SER A 264 -18.00 -5.57 -13.07
C SER A 264 -18.24 -5.67 -11.56
N PRO A 265 -19.28 -6.39 -11.09
CA PRO A 265 -19.45 -6.67 -9.67
C PRO A 265 -18.42 -7.66 -9.12
N MET A 266 -17.65 -8.34 -9.99
CA MET A 266 -16.63 -9.33 -9.63
C MET A 266 -15.24 -8.71 -9.39
N ARG A 267 -15.11 -7.42 -9.53
CA ARG A 267 -13.89 -6.68 -9.22
C ARG A 267 -13.50 -6.87 -7.75
N SER A 268 -12.20 -7.06 -7.49
CA SER A 268 -11.69 -7.48 -6.17
C SER A 268 -12.04 -6.51 -5.04
N ASP A 269 -12.05 -5.20 -5.27
CA ASP A 269 -12.46 -4.20 -4.28
C ASP A 269 -13.96 -4.26 -3.94
N VAL A 270 -14.81 -4.51 -4.94
CA VAL A 270 -16.26 -4.71 -4.74
C VAL A 270 -16.52 -5.98 -3.95
N LEU A 271 -15.81 -7.07 -4.29
CA LEU A 271 -15.87 -8.33 -3.53
C LEU A 271 -15.39 -8.15 -2.09
N ALA A 272 -14.31 -7.38 -1.86
CA ALA A 272 -13.86 -7.06 -0.51
C ALA A 272 -14.96 -6.35 0.30
N MET A 273 -15.62 -5.35 -0.26
CA MET A 273 -16.72 -4.65 0.42
C MET A 273 -17.94 -5.55 0.66
N GLN A 274 -18.27 -6.42 -0.30
CA GLN A 274 -19.31 -7.43 -0.12
C GLN A 274 -18.99 -8.35 1.08
N ARG A 275 -17.73 -8.82 1.19
CA ARG A 275 -17.30 -9.65 2.32
C ARG A 275 -17.32 -8.90 3.64
N VAL A 276 -17.09 -7.59 3.67
CA VAL A 276 -17.26 -6.75 4.89
C VAL A 276 -18.73 -6.81 5.37
N VAL A 277 -19.69 -6.69 4.46
CA VAL A 277 -21.12 -6.84 4.78
C VAL A 277 -21.42 -8.25 5.31
N ASP A 278 -20.86 -9.30 4.67
CA ASP A 278 -21.06 -10.69 5.10
C ASP A 278 -20.47 -10.94 6.49
N ALA A 279 -19.28 -10.39 6.79
CA ALA A 279 -18.66 -10.46 8.12
C ALA A 279 -19.55 -9.77 9.17
N SER A 280 -20.10 -8.59 8.84
CA SER A 280 -21.02 -7.89 9.73
C SER A 280 -22.31 -8.67 9.98
N ASN A 281 -22.85 -9.39 8.97
CA ASN A 281 -23.97 -10.32 9.15
C ASN A 281 -23.65 -11.43 10.15
N ALA A 282 -22.43 -12.00 10.10
CA ALA A 282 -21.99 -13.01 11.07
C ALA A 282 -21.89 -12.41 12.49
N MET A 283 -21.43 -11.17 12.63
CA MET A 283 -21.37 -10.46 13.92
C MET A 283 -22.77 -10.19 14.50
N VAL A 284 -23.76 -9.82 13.67
CA VAL A 284 -25.16 -9.71 14.11
C VAL A 284 -25.67 -11.06 14.65
N LYS A 285 -25.40 -12.16 13.94
CA LYS A 285 -25.76 -13.51 14.41
C LYS A 285 -25.07 -13.84 15.73
N SER A 286 -23.77 -13.52 15.87
CA SER A 286 -23.03 -13.67 17.14
C SER A 286 -23.72 -12.93 18.28
N SER A 287 -24.16 -11.68 18.04
CA SER A 287 -24.85 -10.88 19.05
C SER A 287 -26.25 -11.43 19.43
N VAL A 288 -26.96 -12.05 18.48
CA VAL A 288 -28.20 -12.80 18.76
C VAL A 288 -27.90 -14.01 19.67
N MET A 289 -26.84 -14.76 19.38
CA MET A 289 -26.49 -15.97 20.12
C MET A 289 -26.03 -15.67 21.57
N LYS A 290 -25.69 -14.43 21.92
CA LYS A 290 -25.39 -14.04 23.31
C LYS A 290 -26.56 -14.14 24.25
N PHE A 291 -27.78 -14.30 23.76
CA PHE A 291 -28.97 -14.55 24.57
C PHE A 291 -29.13 -16.03 24.95
N LEU A 292 -28.33 -16.93 24.38
CA LEU A 292 -28.33 -18.34 24.70
C LEU A 292 -27.38 -18.68 25.86
N PRO A 293 -27.62 -19.78 26.60
CA PRO A 293 -26.69 -20.25 27.62
C PRO A 293 -25.37 -20.72 27.00
N LYS A 294 -24.32 -20.65 27.83
CA LYS A 294 -22.93 -21.11 27.52
C LYS A 294 -22.61 -22.30 28.43
N ILE A 295 -21.91 -23.27 27.89
CA ILE A 295 -21.47 -24.46 28.61
C ILE A 295 -19.96 -24.57 28.48
N ASN A 296 -19.27 -24.64 29.63
CA ASN A 296 -17.82 -24.82 29.67
C ASN A 296 -17.48 -25.97 30.61
N ALA A 297 -16.53 -26.82 30.26
CA ALA A 297 -15.89 -27.74 31.16
C ALA A 297 -14.67 -27.08 31.82
N PHE A 298 -14.41 -27.44 33.05
CA PHE A 298 -13.22 -27.01 33.78
C PHE A 298 -12.65 -28.15 34.60
N GLY A 299 -11.36 -28.13 34.82
CA GLY A 299 -10.62 -29.01 35.70
C GLY A 299 -9.46 -28.26 36.35
N SER A 300 -9.22 -28.54 37.60
CA SER A 300 -8.07 -28.02 38.32
C SER A 300 -7.41 -29.17 39.07
N TYR A 301 -6.12 -29.29 38.98
CA TYR A 301 -5.32 -30.18 39.80
C TYR A 301 -4.36 -29.32 40.64
N GLN A 302 -4.42 -29.44 41.95
CA GLN A 302 -3.73 -28.57 42.89
C GLN A 302 -2.79 -29.38 43.77
N PHE A 303 -1.64 -28.79 44.07
CA PHE A 303 -0.70 -29.25 45.08
C PHE A 303 -0.62 -28.19 46.19
N ASN A 304 -0.57 -28.62 47.44
CA ASN A 304 -0.48 -27.73 48.61
C ASN A 304 0.57 -28.23 49.58
N ASP A 305 1.40 -27.32 50.10
CA ASP A 305 2.47 -27.67 51.05
C ASP A 305 2.76 -26.50 52.00
N THR A 306 3.43 -26.81 53.13
CA THR A 306 3.99 -25.83 54.07
C THR A 306 5.35 -25.30 53.66
N LYS A 307 6.04 -26.01 52.73
CA LYS A 307 7.38 -25.70 52.26
C LYS A 307 7.33 -25.07 50.88
N PHE A 308 8.19 -24.11 50.67
CA PHE A 308 8.37 -23.51 49.35
C PHE A 308 8.84 -24.60 48.36
N PHE A 309 8.14 -24.74 47.21
CA PHE A 309 8.32 -25.82 46.22
C PHE A 309 8.09 -27.25 46.78
N GLY A 310 7.34 -27.42 47.88
CA GLY A 310 6.78 -28.70 48.26
C GLY A 310 5.53 -29.04 47.41
N PHE A 311 5.28 -30.33 47.19
CA PHE A 311 4.14 -30.82 46.41
C PHE A 311 3.55 -32.09 47.03
N ASP A 312 3.60 -32.17 48.39
CA ASP A 312 3.29 -33.38 49.10
C ASP A 312 1.80 -33.77 49.03
N ASN A 313 0.90 -32.80 49.05
CA ASN A 313 -0.53 -33.02 49.11
C ASN A 313 -1.22 -32.54 47.86
N ASN A 314 -2.09 -33.34 47.28
CA ASN A 314 -2.76 -33.02 46.02
C ASN A 314 -4.28 -33.18 46.10
N SER A 315 -4.98 -32.43 45.28
CA SER A 315 -6.42 -32.51 45.13
C SER A 315 -6.85 -32.15 43.70
N TYR A 316 -8.01 -32.57 43.31
CA TYR A 316 -8.56 -32.21 42.00
C TYR A 316 -10.01 -31.71 42.14
N LEU A 317 -10.37 -30.86 41.23
CA LEU A 317 -11.75 -30.40 41.04
C LEU A 317 -12.04 -30.45 39.52
N ALA A 318 -13.11 -31.09 39.13
CA ALA A 318 -13.55 -31.12 37.72
C ALA A 318 -15.05 -30.94 37.66
N GLY A 319 -15.53 -30.29 36.61
CA GLY A 319 -16.95 -30.04 36.48
C GLY A 319 -17.33 -29.42 35.12
N VAL A 320 -18.62 -29.20 34.97
CA VAL A 320 -19.22 -28.49 33.85
C VAL A 320 -20.04 -27.34 34.42
N SER A 321 -19.83 -26.15 33.88
CA SER A 321 -20.58 -24.95 34.22
C SER A 321 -21.50 -24.53 33.10
N LEU A 322 -22.77 -24.29 33.43
CA LEU A 322 -23.76 -23.69 32.52
C LEU A 322 -23.99 -22.25 33.03
N THR A 323 -23.71 -21.28 32.16
CA THR A 323 -23.94 -19.86 32.47
C THR A 323 -24.95 -19.29 31.50
N TRP A 324 -26.06 -18.75 32.02
CA TRP A 324 -27.08 -18.07 31.23
C TRP A 324 -27.35 -16.68 31.79
N THR A 325 -26.99 -15.67 31.01
CA THR A 325 -27.26 -14.28 31.40
C THR A 325 -28.64 -13.88 30.89
N ILE A 326 -29.66 -14.05 31.73
CA ILE A 326 -31.06 -13.74 31.40
C ILE A 326 -31.29 -12.24 31.23
N PHE A 327 -30.65 -11.42 32.08
CA PHE A 327 -30.72 -9.96 32.02
C PHE A 327 -29.36 -9.34 32.27
N SER A 328 -28.94 -8.45 31.37
CA SER A 328 -27.64 -7.77 31.40
C SER A 328 -27.77 -6.23 31.47
N GLY A 329 -28.87 -5.71 32.01
CA GLY A 329 -29.12 -4.26 32.04
C GLY A 329 -29.21 -3.62 30.66
N ASN A 330 -29.94 -4.25 29.72
CA ASN A 330 -30.10 -3.83 28.31
C ASN A 330 -28.81 -3.88 27.44
N ARG A 331 -27.66 -4.23 28.00
CA ARG A 331 -26.38 -4.24 27.26
C ARG A 331 -26.42 -5.11 25.99
N ASN A 332 -26.95 -6.35 26.09
CA ASN A 332 -26.99 -7.27 24.95
C ASN A 332 -27.98 -6.80 23.88
N ALA A 333 -29.15 -6.27 24.27
CA ALA A 333 -30.14 -5.73 23.35
C ALA A 333 -29.63 -4.50 22.59
N SER A 334 -29.00 -3.56 23.33
CA SER A 334 -28.41 -2.36 22.72
C SER A 334 -27.23 -2.70 21.80
N LYS A 335 -26.39 -3.69 22.18
CA LYS A 335 -25.30 -4.18 21.33
C LYS A 335 -25.83 -4.80 20.04
N LEU A 336 -26.85 -5.66 20.13
CA LEU A 336 -27.50 -6.23 18.93
C LEU A 336 -28.04 -5.15 18.02
N ARG A 337 -28.75 -4.14 18.58
CA ARG A 337 -29.28 -3.02 17.79
C ARG A 337 -28.16 -2.24 17.10
N SER A 338 -27.05 -1.96 17.82
CA SER A 338 -25.88 -1.29 17.25
C SER A 338 -25.27 -2.10 16.09
N ASP A 339 -25.14 -3.42 16.25
CA ASP A 339 -24.56 -4.27 15.19
C ASP A 339 -25.48 -4.37 13.95
N ILE A 340 -26.81 -4.37 14.13
CA ILE A 340 -27.78 -4.27 13.03
C ILE A 340 -27.62 -2.96 12.26
N LEU A 341 -27.57 -1.82 12.97
CA LEU A 341 -27.40 -0.51 12.34
C LEU A 341 -26.05 -0.40 11.62
N ARG A 342 -24.97 -0.96 12.19
CA ARG A 342 -23.66 -1.03 11.55
C ARG A 342 -23.70 -1.84 10.25
N ARG A 343 -24.35 -3.00 10.26
CA ARG A 343 -24.55 -3.82 9.06
C ARG A 343 -25.33 -3.05 7.98
N ASP A 344 -26.40 -2.37 8.37
CA ASP A 344 -27.27 -1.64 7.42
C ASP A 344 -26.51 -0.45 6.81
N LYS A 345 -25.71 0.25 7.65
CA LYS A 345 -24.77 1.28 7.15
C LYS A 345 -23.79 0.69 6.11
N LEU A 346 -23.16 -0.46 6.41
CA LEU A 346 -22.22 -1.10 5.48
C LEU A 346 -22.89 -1.56 4.16
N LYS A 347 -24.16 -1.90 4.19
CA LYS A 347 -24.93 -2.19 2.96
C LYS A 347 -25.09 -0.94 2.10
N LEU A 348 -25.46 0.18 2.71
CA LEU A 348 -25.58 1.46 2.01
C LEU A 348 -24.21 1.92 1.47
N ASP A 349 -23.13 1.78 2.25
CA ASP A 349 -21.78 2.09 1.80
C ASP A 349 -21.39 1.25 0.54
N LEU A 350 -21.79 -0.03 0.51
CA LEU A 350 -21.57 -0.90 -0.66
C LEU A 350 -22.39 -0.48 -1.89
N GLU A 351 -23.65 -0.11 -1.70
CA GLU A 351 -24.53 0.39 -2.79
C GLU A 351 -23.97 1.69 -3.37
N GLU A 352 -23.62 2.65 -2.51
CA GLU A 352 -22.99 3.90 -2.92
C GLU A 352 -21.68 3.65 -3.68
N TYR A 353 -20.85 2.73 -3.20
CA TYR A 353 -19.59 2.36 -3.85
C TYR A 353 -19.82 1.79 -5.27
N LYS A 354 -20.82 0.92 -5.42
CA LYS A 354 -21.19 0.37 -6.74
C LYS A 354 -21.68 1.46 -7.68
N ASP A 355 -22.49 2.40 -7.19
CA ASP A 355 -23.03 3.49 -8.02
C ASP A 355 -21.93 4.47 -8.44
N LYS A 356 -21.02 4.83 -7.52
CA LYS A 356 -19.82 5.62 -7.84
C LYS A 356 -18.94 4.91 -8.88
N SER A 357 -18.73 3.60 -8.72
CA SER A 357 -17.94 2.82 -9.67
C SER A 357 -18.58 2.75 -11.06
N ARG A 358 -19.91 2.62 -11.15
CA ARG A 358 -20.64 2.68 -12.45
C ARG A 358 -20.50 4.05 -13.10
N MET A 359 -20.67 5.11 -12.30
CA MET A 359 -20.49 6.48 -12.77
C MET A 359 -19.07 6.70 -13.32
N GLU A 360 -18.06 6.19 -12.62
CA GLU A 360 -16.65 6.35 -12.98
C GLU A 360 -16.29 5.57 -14.27
N VAL A 361 -16.76 4.34 -14.43
CA VAL A 361 -16.63 3.56 -15.68
C VAL A 361 -17.24 4.35 -16.85
N ASN A 362 -18.46 4.86 -16.70
CA ASN A 362 -19.14 5.61 -17.76
C ASN A 362 -18.44 6.94 -18.08
N LYS A 363 -17.88 7.62 -17.06
CA LYS A 363 -17.10 8.84 -17.24
C LYS A 363 -15.82 8.53 -18.02
N THR A 364 -15.05 7.53 -17.58
CA THR A 364 -13.77 7.17 -18.21
C THR A 364 -13.98 6.73 -19.67
N ALA A 365 -15.08 6.04 -19.97
CA ALA A 365 -15.42 5.68 -21.36
C ALA A 365 -15.67 6.92 -22.25
N ARG A 366 -16.35 7.97 -21.71
CA ARG A 366 -16.50 9.24 -22.43
C ARG A 366 -15.17 9.97 -22.59
N ASP A 367 -14.38 10.04 -21.52
CA ASP A 367 -13.06 10.68 -21.54
C ASP A 367 -12.14 10.04 -22.62
N LEU A 368 -12.20 8.70 -22.80
CA LEU A 368 -11.48 8.01 -23.88
C LEU A 368 -11.94 8.44 -25.28
N GLN A 369 -13.25 8.59 -25.48
CA GLN A 369 -13.78 9.07 -26.77
C GLN A 369 -13.35 10.51 -27.07
N ASP A 370 -13.40 11.38 -26.06
CA ASP A 370 -13.00 12.78 -26.20
C ASP A 370 -11.50 12.89 -26.50
N LEU A 371 -10.66 12.15 -25.77
CA LEU A 371 -9.21 12.11 -25.98
C LEU A 371 -8.84 11.56 -27.37
N LYS A 372 -9.59 10.58 -27.88
CA LYS A 372 -9.39 10.05 -29.24
C LYS A 372 -9.68 11.09 -30.32
N GLN A 373 -10.71 11.93 -30.10
CA GLN A 373 -10.99 13.06 -31.00
C GLN A 373 -9.92 14.16 -30.87
N GLU A 374 -9.47 14.46 -29.65
CA GLU A 374 -8.42 15.43 -29.38
C GLU A 374 -7.12 15.03 -30.10
N ILE A 375 -6.71 13.76 -30.01
CA ILE A 375 -5.54 13.24 -30.72
C ILE A 375 -5.66 13.45 -32.23
N ARG A 376 -6.83 13.14 -32.85
CA ARG A 376 -7.05 13.37 -34.29
C ARG A 376 -6.92 14.84 -34.66
N LYS A 377 -7.45 15.75 -33.84
CA LYS A 377 -7.36 17.19 -34.07
C LYS A 377 -5.91 17.67 -33.95
N HIS A 378 -5.19 17.23 -32.93
CA HIS A 378 -3.77 17.60 -32.77
C HIS A 378 -2.89 17.01 -33.88
N GLN A 379 -3.16 15.80 -34.39
CA GLN A 379 -2.49 15.27 -35.57
C GLN A 379 -2.64 16.18 -36.79
N ALA A 380 -3.88 16.57 -37.12
CA ALA A 380 -4.14 17.50 -38.19
C ALA A 380 -3.50 18.88 -37.94
N SER A 381 -3.53 19.39 -36.70
CA SER A 381 -2.88 20.65 -36.33
C SER A 381 -1.36 20.61 -36.45
N VAL A 382 -0.72 19.47 -36.15
CA VAL A 382 0.72 19.29 -36.36
C VAL A 382 1.05 19.37 -37.87
N GLU A 383 0.30 18.68 -38.71
CA GLU A 383 0.49 18.74 -40.20
C GLU A 383 0.31 20.17 -40.73
N GLN A 384 -0.75 20.87 -40.31
CA GLN A 384 -1.03 22.25 -40.68
C GLN A 384 0.07 23.23 -40.20
N ALA A 385 0.53 23.07 -38.96
CA ALA A 385 1.57 23.93 -38.40
C ALA A 385 2.95 23.66 -39.07
N ASP A 386 3.25 22.45 -39.44
CA ASP A 386 4.45 22.07 -40.20
C ASP A 386 4.50 22.76 -41.57
N GLU A 387 3.39 22.68 -42.33
CA GLU A 387 3.27 23.33 -43.62
C GLU A 387 3.28 24.86 -43.51
N ALA A 388 2.61 25.43 -42.50
CA ALA A 388 2.65 26.87 -42.22
C ALA A 388 4.08 27.34 -41.91
N LEU A 389 4.83 26.57 -41.11
CA LEU A 389 6.24 26.85 -40.82
C LEU A 389 7.11 26.78 -42.09
N ARG A 390 6.90 25.75 -42.90
CA ARG A 390 7.62 25.61 -44.17
C ARG A 390 7.42 26.83 -45.09
N ILE A 391 6.18 27.25 -45.27
CA ILE A 391 5.82 28.45 -46.04
C ILE A 391 6.45 29.70 -45.42
N MET A 392 6.36 29.87 -44.12
CA MET A 392 6.91 31.04 -43.40
C MET A 392 8.42 31.10 -43.53
N ASN A 393 9.13 29.98 -43.42
CA ASN A 393 10.57 29.90 -43.59
C ASN A 393 11.00 30.31 -45.02
N ASN A 394 10.29 29.89 -46.06
CA ASN A 394 10.54 30.30 -47.41
C ASN A 394 10.34 31.81 -47.60
N ARG A 395 9.23 32.36 -47.13
CA ARG A 395 8.97 33.80 -47.19
C ARG A 395 10.01 34.63 -46.44
N TYR A 396 10.49 34.15 -45.30
CA TYR A 396 11.53 34.81 -44.52
C TYR A 396 12.83 34.87 -45.30
N LYS A 397 13.23 33.80 -45.99
CA LYS A 397 14.43 33.78 -46.86
C LYS A 397 14.36 34.78 -48.02
N GLU A 398 13.17 35.04 -48.51
CA GLU A 398 12.90 36.02 -49.55
C GLU A 398 12.67 37.45 -49.04
N GLY A 399 12.80 37.65 -47.73
CA GLY A 399 12.58 38.97 -47.11
C GLY A 399 11.09 39.39 -47.02
N LEU A 400 10.17 38.47 -47.21
CA LEU A 400 8.72 38.72 -47.25
C LEU A 400 8.01 38.42 -45.93
N ALA A 401 8.74 38.04 -44.88
CA ALA A 401 8.22 37.78 -43.55
C ALA A 401 9.20 38.29 -42.50
N SER A 402 8.68 38.68 -41.34
CA SER A 402 9.51 39.13 -40.22
C SER A 402 10.13 37.98 -39.41
N THR A 403 11.21 38.27 -38.69
CA THR A 403 11.80 37.31 -37.72
C THR A 403 10.76 36.86 -36.68
N THR A 404 9.93 37.76 -36.21
CA THR A 404 8.89 37.50 -35.22
C THR A 404 7.84 36.50 -35.77
N ASP A 405 7.43 36.65 -37.03
CA ASP A 405 6.46 35.74 -37.66
C ASP A 405 7.04 34.32 -37.81
N LEU A 406 8.33 34.23 -38.19
CA LEU A 406 9.01 32.93 -38.28
C LEU A 406 9.13 32.24 -36.92
N LEU A 407 9.57 32.98 -35.88
CA LEU A 407 9.66 32.45 -34.51
C LEU A 407 8.31 32.04 -33.95
N ALA A 408 7.26 32.82 -34.22
CA ALA A 408 5.89 32.48 -33.81
C ALA A 408 5.40 31.16 -34.47
N SER A 409 5.67 31.01 -35.79
CA SER A 409 5.31 29.79 -36.52
C SER A 409 6.08 28.57 -36.00
N GLN A 410 7.38 28.70 -35.71
CA GLN A 410 8.18 27.64 -35.10
C GLN A 410 7.65 27.25 -33.70
N ALA A 411 7.32 28.25 -32.85
CA ALA A 411 6.76 27.99 -31.53
C ALA A 411 5.40 27.27 -31.62
N GLN A 412 4.53 27.67 -32.56
CA GLN A 412 3.24 27.03 -32.79
C GLN A 412 3.40 25.55 -33.21
N PHE A 413 4.30 25.25 -34.12
CA PHE A 413 4.58 23.87 -34.53
C PHE A 413 5.09 23.00 -33.38
N SER A 414 6.04 23.49 -32.61
CA SER A 414 6.56 22.80 -31.44
C SER A 414 5.46 22.56 -30.38
N GLN A 415 4.62 23.56 -30.15
CA GLN A 415 3.49 23.46 -29.21
C GLN A 415 2.50 22.38 -29.65
N GLN A 416 2.15 22.28 -30.93
CA GLN A 416 1.24 21.25 -31.42
C GLN A 416 1.81 19.85 -31.28
N LYS A 417 3.13 19.65 -31.50
CA LYS A 417 3.80 18.37 -31.25
C LYS A 417 3.75 17.96 -29.77
N LEU A 418 3.98 18.89 -28.86
CA LEU A 418 3.90 18.63 -27.42
C LEU A 418 2.46 18.31 -26.99
N SER A 419 1.48 19.07 -27.53
CA SER A 419 0.07 18.82 -27.25
C SER A 419 -0.40 17.45 -27.74
N LEU A 420 0.04 17.02 -28.94
CA LEU A 420 -0.23 15.68 -29.44
C LEU A 420 0.35 14.60 -28.52
N ALA A 421 1.61 14.74 -28.11
CA ALA A 421 2.25 13.80 -27.20
C ALA A 421 1.53 13.73 -25.84
N GLN A 422 1.09 14.90 -25.33
CA GLN A 422 0.30 14.99 -24.09
C GLN A 422 -1.05 14.28 -24.22
N ALA A 423 -1.75 14.47 -25.33
CA ALA A 423 -3.03 13.82 -25.59
C ALA A 423 -2.88 12.30 -25.70
N VAL A 424 -1.83 11.79 -26.34
CA VAL A 424 -1.52 10.35 -26.42
C VAL A 424 -1.21 9.79 -25.03
N MET A 425 -0.40 10.49 -24.21
CA MET A 425 -0.14 10.08 -22.83
C MET A 425 -1.44 10.01 -22.02
N SER A 426 -2.28 11.04 -22.10
CA SER A 426 -3.55 11.11 -21.37
C SER A 426 -4.49 9.99 -21.78
N TYR A 427 -4.58 9.68 -23.07
CA TYR A 427 -5.36 8.56 -23.58
C TYR A 427 -4.87 7.22 -23.02
N ASN A 428 -3.57 6.94 -23.11
CA ASN A 428 -3.00 5.68 -22.62
C ASN A 428 -3.23 5.49 -21.11
N VAL A 429 -3.06 6.55 -20.31
CA VAL A 429 -3.32 6.50 -18.86
C VAL A 429 -4.80 6.25 -18.58
N THR A 430 -5.69 6.91 -19.31
CA THR A 430 -7.15 6.73 -19.16
C THR A 430 -7.56 5.32 -19.59
N TYR A 431 -6.92 4.78 -20.65
CA TYR A 431 -7.12 3.41 -21.10
C TYR A 431 -6.76 2.39 -20.00
N TYR A 432 -5.59 2.49 -19.37
CA TYR A 432 -5.20 1.60 -18.29
C TYR A 432 -6.10 1.76 -17.05
N TYR A 433 -6.61 2.95 -16.82
CA TYR A 433 -7.58 3.17 -15.75
C TYR A 433 -8.92 2.50 -16.04
N GLN A 434 -9.41 2.59 -17.28
CA GLN A 434 -10.61 1.86 -17.71
C GLN A 434 -10.41 0.34 -17.55
N GLU A 435 -9.24 -0.18 -17.90
CA GLU A 435 -8.89 -1.58 -17.73
C GLU A 435 -8.95 -2.00 -16.24
N LEU A 436 -8.40 -1.19 -15.33
CA LEU A 436 -8.53 -1.42 -13.88
C LEU A 436 -9.99 -1.42 -13.42
N LEU A 437 -10.80 -0.47 -13.90
CA LEU A 437 -12.20 -0.32 -13.50
C LEU A 437 -13.11 -1.45 -14.02
N THR A 438 -12.72 -2.13 -15.07
CA THR A 438 -13.52 -3.18 -15.75
C THR A 438 -12.93 -4.57 -15.62
N SER A 439 -11.74 -4.71 -14.98
CA SER A 439 -11.06 -5.99 -14.84
C SER A 439 -11.93 -7.02 -14.12
N VAL A 440 -12.08 -8.20 -14.72
CA VAL A 440 -12.69 -9.40 -14.14
C VAL A 440 -11.60 -10.44 -14.01
N LYS A 441 -11.27 -10.84 -12.80
CA LYS A 441 -10.37 -11.96 -12.54
C LYS A 441 -11.02 -13.00 -11.63
#